data_9030371e0fe9cc497932c6af97ba1a88
#
_entry.id   9030371e0fe9cc497932c6af97ba1a88
#
_cell.length_a   1.000
_cell.length_b   1.000
_cell.length_c   1.000
_cell.angle_alpha   90.00
_cell.angle_beta   90.00
_cell.angle_gamma   90.00
#
_symmetry.space_group_name_H-M   'P 1'
#
loop_
_entity.id
_entity.type
_entity.pdbx_description
1 polymer ?
#
loop_
_entity_poly.entity_id
_entity_poly.type
_entity_poly.pdbx_seq_one_letter_code
_entity_poly.pdbx_strand_id
1 'polypeptide(L)'
;MGRFLLVSLSLLVVTLSLNGIGADHHCPSDWLSYGKFCYKVIREWKSWEDAEASCVQLHNSSHLASIHSPEESRNITQAISRSLVFLIDVWIGLNDPGENRTWEWTDGSDFGYTSWRIFEPGNADRGEYCAKLSSGLSYYRWEAANCEDKNFFICKM
;
A
#
# COMPACT_ATOMS: atom_id res chain seq x y z
N MET A 1 -11.23 -44.51 -65.61
CA MET A 1 -9.96 -44.16 -65.00
C MET A 1 -10.16 -42.86 -64.25
N GLY A 2 -10.60 -42.92 -63.03
CA GLY A 2 -10.90 -41.78 -62.18
C GLY A 2 -9.80 -41.57 -61.19
N ARG A 3 -9.21 -40.42 -61.23
CA ARG A 3 -8.25 -39.93 -60.22
C ARG A 3 -9.00 -39.19 -59.17
N PHE A 4 -9.15 -39.74 -58.00
CA PHE A 4 -9.64 -39.06 -56.84
C PHE A 4 -8.52 -38.27 -56.17
N LEU A 5 -8.59 -36.97 -56.23
CA LEU A 5 -7.79 -36.07 -55.46
C LEU A 5 -8.40 -35.98 -54.06
N LEU A 6 -7.72 -36.57 -53.10
CA LEU A 6 -8.02 -36.37 -51.69
C LEU A 6 -7.51 -34.97 -51.29
N VAL A 7 -8.43 -34.05 -51.21
CA VAL A 7 -8.14 -32.75 -50.58
C VAL A 7 -8.16 -32.98 -49.08
N SER A 8 -6.98 -33.04 -48.51
CA SER A 8 -6.83 -33.03 -47.07
C SER A 8 -7.19 -31.65 -46.55
N LEU A 9 -8.37 -31.54 -45.95
CA LEU A 9 -8.79 -30.36 -45.24
C LEU A 9 -8.12 -30.41 -43.88
N SER A 10 -6.92 -29.85 -43.78
CA SER A 10 -6.31 -29.62 -42.48
C SER A 10 -7.11 -28.54 -41.76
N LEU A 11 -7.95 -28.99 -40.84
CA LEU A 11 -8.57 -28.08 -39.86
C LEU A 11 -7.46 -27.50 -39.01
N LEU A 12 -7.10 -26.28 -39.28
CA LEU A 12 -6.28 -25.46 -38.35
C LEU A 12 -7.17 -25.14 -37.16
N VAL A 13 -7.10 -25.97 -36.13
CA VAL A 13 -7.66 -25.62 -34.84
C VAL A 13 -6.77 -24.51 -34.25
N VAL A 14 -7.15 -23.28 -34.50
CA VAL A 14 -6.62 -22.14 -33.73
C VAL A 14 -7.20 -22.28 -32.36
N THR A 15 -6.48 -22.92 -31.47
CA THR A 15 -6.72 -22.77 -30.04
C THR A 15 -6.40 -21.34 -29.69
N LEU A 16 -7.40 -20.50 -29.71
CA LEU A 16 -7.38 -19.24 -29.00
C LEU A 16 -7.17 -19.59 -27.52
N SER A 17 -5.92 -19.59 -27.09
CA SER A 17 -5.61 -19.45 -25.69
C SER A 17 -6.22 -18.13 -25.29
N LEU A 18 -7.40 -18.19 -24.70
CA LEU A 18 -7.89 -17.15 -23.84
C LEU A 18 -6.96 -17.18 -22.62
N ASN A 19 -5.74 -16.68 -22.81
CA ASN A 19 -4.99 -16.15 -21.70
C ASN A 19 -5.93 -15.10 -21.13
N GLY A 20 -6.49 -15.43 -19.96
CA GLY A 20 -7.26 -14.48 -19.22
C GLY A 20 -6.41 -13.21 -19.18
N ILE A 21 -6.88 -12.19 -19.83
CA ILE A 21 -6.40 -10.83 -19.63
C ILE A 21 -6.78 -10.60 -18.18
N GLY A 22 -5.91 -11.01 -17.25
CA GLY A 22 -5.92 -10.46 -15.91
C GLY A 22 -5.89 -8.96 -16.17
N ALA A 23 -6.91 -8.25 -15.72
CA ALA A 23 -6.91 -6.81 -15.83
C ALA A 23 -5.57 -6.35 -15.27
N ASP A 24 -4.66 -5.92 -16.14
CA ASP A 24 -3.40 -5.33 -15.71
C ASP A 24 -3.77 -4.21 -14.76
N HIS A 25 -3.43 -4.40 -13.49
CA HIS A 25 -3.73 -3.43 -12.46
C HIS A 25 -2.84 -2.22 -12.72
N HIS A 26 -3.38 -1.29 -13.54
CA HIS A 26 -2.64 -0.14 -14.02
C HIS A 26 -2.77 0.99 -13.01
N CYS A 27 -1.68 1.27 -12.33
CA CYS A 27 -1.61 2.45 -11.47
C CYS A 27 -1.61 3.74 -12.30
N PRO A 28 -2.18 4.83 -11.80
CA PRO A 28 -1.98 6.15 -12.38
C PRO A 28 -0.49 6.46 -12.57
N SER A 29 -0.15 7.28 -13.56
CA SER A 29 1.23 7.50 -14.03
C SER A 29 2.20 8.00 -12.96
N ASP A 30 1.68 8.62 -11.91
CA ASP A 30 2.45 9.18 -10.80
C ASP A 30 2.37 8.33 -9.51
N TRP A 31 1.84 7.10 -9.62
CA TRP A 31 1.79 6.12 -8.56
C TRP A 31 2.75 4.96 -8.86
N LEU A 32 3.34 4.41 -7.81
CA LEU A 32 4.23 3.25 -7.90
C LEU A 32 3.43 1.96 -7.79
N SER A 33 3.61 1.05 -8.74
CA SER A 33 2.94 -0.25 -8.75
C SER A 33 3.79 -1.30 -8.03
N TYR A 34 3.21 -1.95 -7.04
CA TYR A 34 3.78 -3.13 -6.38
C TYR A 34 2.70 -4.19 -6.16
N GLY A 35 2.86 -5.36 -6.76
CA GLY A 35 1.83 -6.39 -6.72
C GLY A 35 0.52 -5.88 -7.32
N LYS A 36 -0.55 -5.99 -6.55
CA LYS A 36 -1.89 -5.53 -6.94
C LYS A 36 -2.26 -4.14 -6.42
N PHE A 37 -1.33 -3.44 -5.81
CA PHE A 37 -1.57 -2.13 -5.20
C PHE A 37 -0.75 -1.03 -5.84
N CYS A 38 -1.26 0.18 -5.72
CA CYS A 38 -0.60 1.40 -6.12
C CYS A 38 -0.27 2.25 -4.90
N TYR A 39 0.93 2.79 -4.86
CA TYR A 39 1.42 3.57 -3.73
C TYR A 39 1.92 4.94 -4.21
N LYS A 40 1.68 5.96 -3.40
CA LYS A 40 2.18 7.31 -3.63
C LYS A 40 2.68 7.94 -2.35
N VAL A 41 3.96 8.34 -2.34
CA VAL A 41 4.55 9.10 -1.23
C VAL A 41 4.30 10.58 -1.45
N ILE A 42 3.71 11.23 -0.45
CA ILE A 42 3.38 12.65 -0.48
C ILE A 42 4.34 13.40 0.44
N ARG A 43 5.05 14.38 -0.14
CA ARG A 43 6.08 15.18 0.53
C ARG A 43 5.49 16.46 1.09
N GLU A 44 4.44 16.33 1.88
CA GLU A 44 3.79 17.44 2.55
C GLU A 44 3.73 17.15 4.06
N TRP A 45 3.97 18.15 4.86
CA TRP A 45 3.87 18.08 6.32
C TRP A 45 2.42 18.19 6.75
N LYS A 46 1.83 17.07 7.18
CA LYS A 46 0.44 17.01 7.62
C LYS A 46 0.27 16.21 8.90
N SER A 47 -0.74 16.57 9.69
CA SER A 47 -1.25 15.69 10.75
C SER A 47 -1.78 14.39 10.14
N TRP A 48 -1.98 13.37 10.95
CA TRP A 48 -2.47 12.09 10.46
C TRP A 48 -3.85 12.23 9.78
N GLU A 49 -4.77 12.98 10.38
CA GLU A 49 -6.12 13.19 9.82
C GLU A 49 -6.09 13.95 8.50
N ASP A 50 -5.30 15.02 8.43
CA ASP A 50 -5.11 15.80 7.20
C ASP A 50 -4.45 14.97 6.10
N ALA A 51 -3.54 14.06 6.46
CA ALA A 51 -2.87 13.14 5.54
C ALA A 51 -3.86 12.13 4.98
N GLU A 52 -4.70 11.52 5.81
CA GLU A 52 -5.77 10.61 5.38
C GLU A 52 -6.75 11.33 4.44
N ALA A 53 -7.22 12.51 4.83
CA ALA A 53 -8.10 13.32 3.98
C ALA A 53 -7.46 13.63 2.61
N SER A 54 -6.16 13.88 2.59
CA SER A 54 -5.41 14.12 1.34
C SER A 54 -5.35 12.86 0.46
N CYS A 55 -5.12 11.68 1.04
CA CYS A 55 -5.14 10.41 0.29
C CYS A 55 -6.51 10.17 -0.34
N VAL A 56 -7.59 10.34 0.42
CA VAL A 56 -8.97 10.17 -0.06
C VAL A 56 -9.31 11.14 -1.20
N GLN A 57 -8.80 12.37 -1.16
CA GLN A 57 -9.00 13.36 -2.22
C GLN A 57 -8.24 13.03 -3.51
N LEU A 58 -7.12 12.32 -3.42
CA LEU A 58 -6.33 11.95 -4.61
C LEU A 58 -7.03 10.92 -5.49
N HIS A 59 -7.75 9.97 -4.90
CA HIS A 59 -8.52 8.95 -5.61
C HIS A 59 -9.57 8.33 -4.68
N ASN A 60 -10.74 7.99 -5.22
CA ASN A 60 -11.90 7.50 -4.45
C ASN A 60 -11.65 6.26 -3.58
N SER A 61 -10.67 5.43 -3.95
CA SER A 61 -10.29 4.21 -3.21
C SER A 61 -8.96 4.33 -2.50
N SER A 62 -8.39 5.52 -2.43
CA SER A 62 -7.10 5.77 -1.81
C SER A 62 -7.25 6.17 -0.34
N HIS A 63 -6.43 5.57 0.50
CA HIS A 63 -6.28 5.86 1.92
C HIS A 63 -4.80 5.93 2.29
N LEU A 64 -4.48 6.36 3.49
CA LEU A 64 -3.16 6.10 4.06
C LEU A 64 -2.89 4.59 4.01
N ALA A 65 -1.66 4.21 3.68
CA ALA A 65 -1.32 2.82 3.37
C ALA A 65 -1.51 1.89 4.57
N SER A 66 -2.24 0.79 4.35
CA SER A 66 -2.26 -0.39 5.21
C SER A 66 -1.17 -1.37 4.82
N ILE A 67 -0.67 -2.17 5.77
CA ILE A 67 0.44 -3.11 5.58
C ILE A 67 0.06 -4.47 6.16
N HIS A 68 0.03 -5.51 5.31
CA HIS A 68 -0.51 -6.82 5.68
C HIS A 68 0.50 -7.96 5.61
N SER A 69 1.73 -7.69 5.19
CA SER A 69 2.76 -8.73 5.07
C SER A 69 4.18 -8.13 5.08
N PRO A 70 5.19 -8.96 5.37
CA PRO A 70 6.60 -8.55 5.24
C PRO A 70 6.96 -8.14 3.80
N GLU A 71 6.32 -8.76 2.80
CA GLU A 71 6.51 -8.41 1.39
C GLU A 71 5.98 -7.01 1.11
N GLU A 72 4.79 -6.69 1.58
CA GLU A 72 4.20 -5.36 1.45
C GLU A 72 5.03 -4.30 2.18
N SER A 73 5.55 -4.61 3.38
CA SER A 73 6.51 -3.75 4.08
C SER A 73 7.73 -3.42 3.21
N ARG A 74 8.31 -4.41 2.52
CA ARG A 74 9.44 -4.17 1.61
C ARG A 74 9.07 -3.27 0.44
N ASN A 75 7.90 -3.48 -0.16
CA ASN A 75 7.41 -2.67 -1.27
C ASN A 75 7.25 -1.21 -0.86
N ILE A 76 6.64 -0.97 0.30
CA ILE A 76 6.46 0.36 0.88
C ILE A 76 7.80 1.01 1.20
N THR A 77 8.73 0.29 1.81
CA THR A 77 10.09 0.77 2.07
C THR A 77 10.79 1.20 0.77
N GLN A 78 10.65 0.42 -0.29
CA GLN A 78 11.22 0.77 -1.59
C GLN A 78 10.56 2.03 -2.19
N ALA A 79 9.25 2.15 -2.08
CA ALA A 79 8.51 3.33 -2.55
C ALA A 79 8.99 4.60 -1.84
N ILE A 80 9.13 4.54 -0.52
CA ILE A 80 9.63 5.65 0.29
C ILE A 80 11.09 5.99 -0.07
N SER A 81 11.97 4.99 -0.13
CA SER A 81 13.39 5.18 -0.41
C SER A 81 13.66 5.78 -1.80
N ARG A 82 12.80 5.48 -2.78
CA ARG A 82 12.88 6.09 -4.12
C ARG A 82 12.35 7.52 -4.15
N SER A 83 11.46 7.86 -3.23
CA SER A 83 10.75 9.13 -3.21
C SER A 83 11.39 10.16 -2.29
N LEU A 84 12.08 9.75 -1.25
CA LEU A 84 12.66 10.62 -0.24
C LEU A 84 14.18 10.58 -0.24
N VAL A 85 14.78 11.78 -0.22
CA VAL A 85 16.24 11.97 -0.10
C VAL A 85 16.65 12.12 1.37
N PHE A 86 15.74 12.61 2.21
CA PHE A 86 15.98 12.86 3.64
C PHE A 86 15.27 11.82 4.50
N LEU A 87 15.83 11.56 5.68
CA LEU A 87 15.25 10.67 6.69
C LEU A 87 14.11 11.40 7.42
N ILE A 88 12.92 11.23 6.93
CA ILE A 88 11.68 11.81 7.47
C ILE A 88 10.71 10.68 7.75
N ASP A 89 10.09 10.67 8.92
CA ASP A 89 9.07 9.69 9.26
C ASP A 89 7.84 9.85 8.36
N VAL A 90 7.12 8.75 8.14
CA VAL A 90 6.04 8.67 7.15
C VAL A 90 4.79 8.08 7.81
N TRP A 91 3.69 8.81 7.80
CA TRP A 91 2.40 8.32 8.26
C TRP A 91 1.92 7.12 7.46
N ILE A 92 1.35 6.13 8.14
CA ILE A 92 0.59 5.01 7.58
C ILE A 92 -0.84 5.02 8.12
N GLY A 93 -1.73 4.21 7.54
CA GLY A 93 -3.16 4.24 7.83
C GLY A 93 -3.59 3.57 9.14
N LEU A 94 -2.68 3.32 10.06
CA LEU A 94 -2.97 2.66 11.32
C LEU A 94 -3.22 3.69 12.42
N ASN A 95 -4.35 3.56 13.11
CA ASN A 95 -4.73 4.44 14.20
C ASN A 95 -5.51 3.70 15.30
N ASP A 96 -5.60 4.30 16.47
CA ASP A 96 -6.33 3.84 17.64
C ASP A 96 -7.40 4.88 18.01
N PRO A 97 -8.55 4.90 17.33
CA PRO A 97 -9.57 5.94 17.50
C PRO A 97 -10.26 5.88 18.87
N GLY A 98 -10.29 4.72 19.50
CA GLY A 98 -10.84 4.54 20.85
C GLY A 98 -9.87 4.86 21.98
N GLU A 99 -8.62 5.20 21.67
CA GLU A 99 -7.57 5.51 22.64
C GLU A 99 -7.35 4.41 23.70
N ASN A 100 -7.58 3.16 23.32
CA ASN A 100 -7.56 1.98 24.20
C ASN A 100 -6.68 0.84 23.70
N ARG A 101 -5.78 1.14 22.75
CA ARG A 101 -4.88 0.15 22.09
C ARG A 101 -5.60 -0.89 21.24
N THR A 102 -6.76 -0.52 20.70
CA THR A 102 -7.44 -1.24 19.64
C THR A 102 -7.15 -0.56 18.31
N TRP A 103 -6.13 -1.06 17.63
CA TRP A 103 -5.64 -0.49 16.37
C TRP A 103 -6.46 -0.96 15.18
N GLU A 104 -6.70 -0.06 14.24
CA GLU A 104 -7.42 -0.35 13.01
C GLU A 104 -6.80 0.39 11.81
N TRP A 105 -6.95 -0.21 10.63
CA TRP A 105 -6.57 0.42 9.38
C TRP A 105 -7.69 1.33 8.88
N THR A 106 -7.32 2.55 8.44
CA THR A 106 -8.30 3.54 7.95
C THR A 106 -9.01 3.10 6.66
N ASP A 107 -8.43 2.18 5.88
CA ASP A 107 -9.05 1.60 4.70
C ASP A 107 -10.07 0.47 5.03
N GLY A 108 -10.29 0.17 6.29
CA GLY A 108 -11.21 -0.86 6.76
C GLY A 108 -10.71 -2.29 6.62
N SER A 109 -9.46 -2.50 6.19
CA SER A 109 -8.87 -3.85 6.11
C SER A 109 -8.57 -4.42 7.49
N ASP A 110 -8.50 -5.76 7.58
CA ASP A 110 -8.28 -6.47 8.84
C ASP A 110 -6.90 -6.14 9.43
N PHE A 111 -6.86 -5.92 10.74
CA PHE A 111 -5.62 -5.75 11.48
C PHE A 111 -5.09 -7.12 11.93
N GLY A 112 -3.95 -7.53 11.40
CA GLY A 112 -3.34 -8.84 11.69
C GLY A 112 -1.81 -8.77 11.72
N TYR A 113 -1.18 -8.56 10.56
CA TYR A 113 0.26 -8.37 10.49
C TYR A 113 0.69 -7.11 11.25
N THR A 114 1.76 -7.22 12.03
CA THR A 114 2.35 -6.08 12.74
C THR A 114 3.88 -6.04 12.56
N SER A 115 4.42 -4.84 12.59
CA SER A 115 5.87 -4.60 12.53
C SER A 115 6.28 -3.50 13.51
N TRP A 116 5.68 -3.50 14.68
CA TRP A 116 6.02 -2.54 15.72
C TRP A 116 7.50 -2.59 16.08
N ARG A 117 8.08 -1.42 16.34
CA ARG A 117 9.35 -1.32 17.01
C ARG A 117 9.26 -1.94 18.42
N ILE A 118 10.38 -2.37 18.97
CA ILE A 118 10.44 -2.90 20.34
C ILE A 118 9.86 -1.86 21.33
N PHE A 119 9.02 -2.33 22.27
CA PHE A 119 8.25 -1.53 23.23
C PHE A 119 7.15 -0.64 22.64
N GLU A 120 6.90 -0.72 21.33
CA GLU A 120 5.75 -0.07 20.69
C GLU A 120 4.55 -1.04 20.58
N PRO A 121 3.34 -0.49 20.56
CA PRO A 121 2.94 0.91 20.55
C PRO A 121 2.94 1.61 21.92
N GLY A 122 3.42 0.98 22.98
CA GLY A 122 3.36 1.51 24.33
C GLY A 122 1.93 1.50 24.90
N ASN A 123 1.73 2.15 26.05
CA ASN A 123 0.42 2.28 26.69
C ASN A 123 -0.34 3.52 26.23
N ALA A 124 -1.67 3.49 26.42
CA ALA A 124 -2.57 4.55 25.96
C ALA A 124 -2.31 5.92 26.60
N ASP A 125 -1.71 5.93 27.78
CA ASP A 125 -1.44 7.19 28.54
C ASP A 125 -0.43 8.11 27.84
N ARG A 126 0.28 7.64 26.83
CA ARG A 126 1.27 8.43 26.08
C ARG A 126 0.65 9.45 25.13
N GLY A 127 -0.65 9.36 24.81
CA GLY A 127 -1.31 10.26 23.86
C GLY A 127 -0.90 10.01 22.40
N GLU A 128 -0.38 8.82 22.09
CA GLU A 128 0.13 8.42 20.78
C GLU A 128 -0.84 7.41 20.15
N TYR A 129 -1.73 7.87 19.30
CA TYR A 129 -2.85 7.08 18.76
C TYR A 129 -2.79 6.90 17.24
N CYS A 130 -1.73 7.35 16.60
CA CYS A 130 -1.50 7.20 15.16
C CYS A 130 -0.15 6.55 14.92
N ALA A 131 0.00 5.82 13.82
CA ALA A 131 1.22 5.10 13.54
C ALA A 131 1.97 5.67 12.33
N LYS A 132 3.29 5.66 12.45
CA LYS A 132 4.23 6.07 11.41
C LYS A 132 5.31 5.02 11.19
N LEU A 133 5.91 5.05 10.02
CA LEU A 133 7.16 4.34 9.72
C LEU A 133 8.34 5.18 10.17
N SER A 134 9.21 4.57 10.94
CA SER A 134 10.41 5.22 11.47
C SER A 134 11.52 5.29 10.43
N SER A 135 11.94 6.49 10.09
CA SER A 135 13.08 6.73 9.20
C SER A 135 14.40 6.20 9.76
N GLY A 136 14.56 6.26 11.08
CA GLY A 136 15.73 5.73 11.78
C GLY A 136 15.85 4.19 11.75
N LEU A 137 14.78 3.49 11.34
CA LEU A 137 14.71 2.03 11.21
C LEU A 137 14.41 1.60 9.75
N SER A 138 14.85 2.41 8.80
CA SER A 138 14.71 2.16 7.35
C SER A 138 13.27 1.87 6.92
N TYR A 139 12.30 2.47 7.59
CA TYR A 139 10.86 2.34 7.31
C TYR A 139 10.27 0.92 7.47
N TYR A 140 10.99 0.01 8.12
CA TYR A 140 10.47 -1.34 8.39
C TYR A 140 9.67 -1.43 9.69
N ARG A 141 9.89 -0.52 10.63
CA ARG A 141 9.27 -0.56 11.93
C ARG A 141 8.30 0.58 12.14
N TRP A 142 7.22 0.25 12.82
CA TRP A 142 6.16 1.18 13.16
C TRP A 142 6.39 1.75 14.55
N GLU A 143 6.07 3.01 14.70
CA GLU A 143 6.04 3.71 15.97
C GLU A 143 4.70 4.41 16.15
N ALA A 144 4.15 4.37 17.37
CA ALA A 144 3.03 5.21 17.74
C ALA A 144 3.50 6.66 17.90
N ALA A 145 2.65 7.61 17.52
CA ALA A 145 2.95 9.03 17.59
C ALA A 145 1.68 9.83 17.85
N ASN A 146 1.85 11.06 18.30
CA ASN A 146 0.74 12.01 18.44
C ASN A 146 0.19 12.32 17.04
N CYS A 147 -1.11 12.17 16.85
CA CYS A 147 -1.77 12.36 15.57
C CYS A 147 -1.64 13.79 15.02
N GLU A 148 -1.38 14.78 15.88
CA GLU A 148 -1.17 16.17 15.50
C GLU A 148 0.26 16.47 15.00
N ASP A 149 1.20 15.54 15.21
CA ASP A 149 2.55 15.68 14.66
C ASP A 149 2.49 15.79 13.14
N LYS A 150 3.45 16.53 12.58
CA LYS A 150 3.51 16.69 11.12
C LYS A 150 4.54 15.76 10.54
N ASN A 151 4.11 14.89 9.63
CA ASN A 151 4.97 13.97 8.90
C ASN A 151 4.60 13.96 7.40
N PHE A 152 5.49 13.44 6.58
CA PHE A 152 5.13 13.02 5.24
C PHE A 152 4.24 11.78 5.33
N PHE A 153 3.67 11.33 4.23
CA PHE A 153 2.74 10.22 4.28
C PHE A 153 2.73 9.40 3.00
N ILE A 154 2.23 8.19 3.08
CA ILE A 154 2.10 7.30 1.94
C ILE A 154 0.65 6.86 1.78
N CYS A 155 0.13 7.07 0.57
CA CYS A 155 -1.19 6.63 0.17
C CYS A 155 -1.11 5.29 -0.57
N LYS A 156 -2.18 4.49 -0.48
CA LYS A 156 -2.36 3.20 -1.14
C LYS A 156 -3.77 3.10 -1.72
N MET A 157 -3.92 2.48 -2.87
CA MET A 157 -5.20 2.08 -3.46
C MET A 157 -5.09 0.74 -4.19
#